data_dcf3389a6e4ad9eae01212e443370e87
#
_entry.id   dcf3389a6e4ad9eae01212e443370e87
#
_cell.length_a   1.000
_cell.length_b   1.000
_cell.length_c   1.000
_cell.angle_alpha   90.00
_cell.angle_beta   90.00
_cell.angle_gamma   90.00
#
_symmetry.space_group_name_H-M   'P 1'
#
loop_
_entity.id
_entity.type
_entity.pdbx_description
1 polymer ?
#
loop_
_entity_poly.entity_id
_entity_poly.type
_entity_poly.pdbx_seq_one_letter_code
_entity_poly.pdbx_strand_id
1 'polypeptide(L)'
;MQYFKSLLCTLLICALLCSCGAQSSSVPPKNDDFTAVPPAPPAPAAGASRRALRSRAAGLSYLGWRVFDTSSEAAFTQSVGDMFDKCVATGLNCVIVQVRPFGDAMYKSELFPWSHLITGTQGKDPGFDPLAIMVNEAHSRALAIEAWVNPYRVQLNEKTPEKLAKSNPARTHAEWTLPSDGGLYYNPALPEVQKLIVDGTMEIINNYAVDGIQFDDYFYPTTDAAFDTESYLALADGRELSEWRRENVNTLVKSVYDAIKAAKPAVQFGISPQGNNDQNYNAQYSDVALWLSTPGYVDYIMPQVYWGYGYTLQNGSDRFAFEKVTQEWANMPRDATVSLAIGLGAYRIGVGDGGQNDQTQWESGHNLADMLDTLSMTPGIEGFAIYRYEQLFANAEFGTLAMAENKAITEKLAA
;
A
#
# COMPACT_ATOMS: atom_id res chain seq x y z
N MET A 1 40.93 15.51 29.45
CA MET A 1 39.93 16.58 29.19
C MET A 1 39.37 16.27 27.79
N GLN A 2 38.48 15.37 27.68
CA GLN A 2 37.04 15.43 27.76
C GLN A 2 36.45 16.37 26.70
N TYR A 3 35.86 15.77 25.64
CA TYR A 3 34.59 16.24 25.12
C TYR A 3 33.78 15.06 24.60
N PHE A 4 32.77 14.70 25.34
CA PHE A 4 31.58 14.01 24.93
C PHE A 4 30.86 14.86 23.88
N LYS A 5 30.54 14.31 22.71
CA LYS A 5 29.47 14.82 21.85
C LYS A 5 28.49 13.69 21.59
N SER A 6 27.43 13.77 22.32
CA SER A 6 26.17 13.10 22.11
C SER A 6 25.67 13.37 20.69
N LEU A 7 25.59 12.34 19.85
CA LEU A 7 24.94 12.39 18.55
C LEU A 7 23.47 11.98 18.77
N LEU A 8 22.62 12.98 18.90
CA LEU A 8 21.17 12.80 18.93
C LEU A 8 20.72 12.42 17.50
N CYS A 9 20.50 11.14 17.29
CA CYS A 9 19.88 10.63 16.07
C CYS A 9 18.39 10.90 16.17
N THR A 10 17.91 11.98 15.54
CA THR A 10 16.50 12.33 15.47
C THR A 10 15.82 11.36 14.49
N LEU A 11 15.19 10.33 15.02
CA LEU A 11 14.24 9.51 14.28
C LEU A 11 13.02 10.37 13.91
N LEU A 12 12.90 10.70 12.63
CA LEU A 12 11.66 11.24 12.07
C LEU A 12 10.70 10.07 11.87
N ILE A 13 9.98 9.73 12.93
CA ILE A 13 8.80 8.87 12.83
C ILE A 13 7.72 9.75 12.20
N CYS A 14 7.36 9.48 10.95
CA CYS A 14 6.11 9.98 10.39
C CYS A 14 4.95 9.26 11.07
N ALA A 15 4.64 9.67 12.29
CA ALA A 15 3.33 9.46 12.86
C ALA A 15 2.43 10.54 12.26
N LEU A 16 1.54 10.17 11.35
CA LEU A 16 0.38 10.97 11.00
C LEU A 16 -0.52 11.06 12.24
N LEU A 17 -0.17 11.99 13.12
CA LEU A 17 -1.08 12.45 14.17
C LEU A 17 -2.14 13.34 13.51
N CYS A 18 -3.38 12.86 13.50
CA CYS A 18 -4.54 13.73 13.39
C CYS A 18 -4.49 14.75 14.53
N SER A 19 -3.98 15.96 14.29
CA SER A 19 -4.17 17.08 15.18
C SER A 19 -5.54 17.66 14.92
N CYS A 20 -6.52 17.34 15.78
CA CYS A 20 -7.74 18.13 15.91
C CYS A 20 -7.40 19.46 16.53
N GLY A 21 -7.15 20.47 15.71
CA GLY A 21 -7.21 21.88 16.11
C GLY A 21 -8.65 22.34 16.11
N ALA A 22 -9.19 22.60 17.29
CA ALA A 22 -10.51 23.20 17.43
C ALA A 22 -10.48 24.67 16.93
N GLN A 23 -11.12 24.94 15.80
CA GLN A 23 -11.62 26.28 15.47
C GLN A 23 -13.12 26.21 15.24
N SER A 24 -13.81 27.00 16.05
CA SER A 24 -15.24 27.21 16.00
C SER A 24 -15.65 28.01 14.77
N SER A 25 -16.52 27.46 13.92
CA SER A 25 -17.48 28.28 13.16
C SER A 25 -18.59 27.40 12.57
N SER A 26 -19.82 27.80 12.88
CA SER A 26 -21.11 27.64 12.19
C SER A 26 -21.51 26.25 11.68
N VAL A 27 -22.47 25.66 12.37
CA VAL A 27 -23.23 24.47 12.04
C VAL A 27 -24.08 24.68 10.79
N PRO A 28 -23.98 23.83 9.74
CA PRO A 28 -25.06 23.68 8.77
C PRO A 28 -26.13 22.69 9.28
N PRO A 29 -27.35 22.72 8.74
CA PRO A 29 -28.51 22.07 9.33
C PRO A 29 -28.39 20.55 9.29
N LYS A 30 -28.85 19.93 10.38
CA LYS A 30 -29.06 18.49 10.52
C LYS A 30 -30.03 17.97 9.46
N ASN A 31 -29.59 17.01 8.66
CA ASN A 31 -30.48 16.04 8.07
C ASN A 31 -30.40 14.75 8.92
N ASP A 32 -31.35 14.62 9.83
CA ASP A 32 -31.61 13.39 10.58
C ASP A 32 -32.38 12.43 9.66
N ASP A 33 -31.67 11.54 8.96
CA ASP A 33 -32.27 10.32 8.40
C ASP A 33 -31.17 9.30 8.06
N PHE A 34 -30.50 8.77 9.09
CA PHE A 34 -29.83 7.47 9.03
C PHE A 34 -29.95 6.78 10.39
N THR A 35 -31.16 6.33 10.69
CA THR A 35 -31.42 5.41 11.80
C THR A 35 -31.64 4.00 11.25
N ALA A 36 -30.56 3.24 11.09
CA ALA A 36 -30.55 1.80 11.31
C ALA A 36 -29.09 1.37 11.45
N VAL A 37 -28.60 1.34 12.69
CA VAL A 37 -27.38 0.57 13.00
C VAL A 37 -27.72 -0.89 12.72
N PRO A 38 -27.03 -1.58 11.78
CA PRO A 38 -27.22 -3.01 11.59
C PRO A 38 -26.91 -3.72 12.92
N PRO A 39 -27.62 -4.79 13.28
CA PRO A 39 -27.32 -5.56 14.46
C PRO A 39 -25.89 -6.08 14.39
N ALA A 40 -25.18 -6.08 15.52
CA ALA A 40 -23.83 -6.64 15.62
C ALA A 40 -23.80 -8.04 14.99
N PRO A 41 -22.79 -8.36 14.15
CA PRO A 41 -22.72 -9.67 13.54
C PRO A 41 -22.65 -10.76 14.61
N PRO A 42 -23.26 -11.92 14.38
CA PRO A 42 -23.18 -13.03 15.32
C PRO A 42 -21.70 -13.47 15.45
N ALA A 43 -21.30 -13.81 16.67
CA ALA A 43 -20.00 -14.43 16.95
C ALA A 43 -19.78 -15.63 16.00
N PRO A 44 -18.54 -15.90 15.54
CA PRO A 44 -18.28 -17.01 14.63
C PRO A 44 -18.86 -18.29 15.19
N ALA A 45 -19.62 -19.00 14.37
CA ALA A 45 -20.28 -20.23 14.77
C ALA A 45 -19.20 -21.25 15.21
N ALA A 46 -19.37 -21.80 16.41
CA ALA A 46 -18.53 -22.91 16.89
C ALA A 46 -18.63 -24.06 15.89
N GLY A 47 -17.56 -24.29 15.09
CA GLY A 47 -17.50 -25.32 14.06
C GLY A 47 -17.06 -24.81 12.66
N ALA A 48 -16.70 -23.54 12.49
CA ALA A 48 -16.13 -23.07 11.23
C ALA A 48 -14.79 -23.77 10.98
N SER A 49 -14.70 -24.57 9.91
CA SER A 49 -13.43 -25.16 9.48
C SER A 49 -12.51 -24.07 8.93
N ARG A 50 -11.22 -24.09 9.29
CA ARG A 50 -10.20 -23.21 8.72
C ARG A 50 -10.20 -23.30 7.20
N ARG A 51 -10.14 -22.16 6.54
CA ARG A 51 -9.99 -22.07 5.09
C ARG A 51 -8.52 -21.81 4.75
N ALA A 52 -8.03 -22.40 3.68
CA ALA A 52 -6.71 -22.06 3.16
C ALA A 52 -6.73 -20.63 2.59
N LEU A 53 -5.83 -19.77 3.08
CA LEU A 53 -5.59 -18.44 2.52
C LEU A 53 -4.78 -18.60 1.22
N ARG A 54 -5.36 -18.25 0.08
CA ARG A 54 -4.80 -18.49 -1.26
C ARG A 54 -3.62 -17.57 -1.54
N SER A 55 -3.78 -16.26 -1.30
CA SER A 55 -2.70 -15.28 -1.42
C SER A 55 -2.03 -15.07 -0.06
N ARG A 56 -0.72 -15.28 0.01
CA ARG A 56 0.11 -15.16 1.21
C ARG A 56 1.34 -14.37 0.84
N ALA A 57 1.25 -13.05 0.96
CA ALA A 57 2.25 -12.15 0.42
C ALA A 57 3.10 -11.46 1.49
N ALA A 58 4.31 -11.01 1.10
CA ALA A 58 5.09 -10.00 1.80
C ALA A 58 5.28 -8.78 0.92
N GLY A 59 5.06 -7.59 1.48
CA GLY A 59 5.27 -6.31 0.82
C GLY A 59 6.70 -5.80 1.03
N LEU A 60 7.34 -5.38 -0.04
CA LEU A 60 8.62 -4.68 -0.06
C LEU A 60 8.40 -3.25 -0.51
N SER A 61 8.40 -2.32 0.42
CA SER A 61 8.30 -0.90 0.09
C SER A 61 9.66 -0.26 -0.19
N TYR A 62 9.65 0.93 -0.77
CA TYR A 62 10.86 1.72 -0.99
C TYR A 62 11.66 1.99 0.31
N LEU A 63 11.01 1.99 1.47
CA LEU A 63 11.64 2.14 2.77
C LEU A 63 12.58 0.97 3.11
N GLY A 64 12.27 -0.21 2.58
CA GLY A 64 13.03 -1.44 2.76
C GLY A 64 14.14 -1.66 1.72
N TRP A 65 14.28 -0.82 0.70
CA TRP A 65 15.26 -1.04 -0.38
C TRP A 65 16.71 -1.12 0.08
N ARG A 66 17.02 -0.60 1.26
CA ARG A 66 18.34 -0.74 1.90
C ARG A 66 18.75 -2.18 2.23
N VAL A 67 17.82 -3.12 2.25
CA VAL A 67 18.15 -4.53 2.51
C VAL A 67 18.82 -5.19 1.32
N PHE A 68 18.73 -4.56 0.12
CA PHE A 68 19.40 -5.04 -1.07
C PHE A 68 20.81 -4.50 -1.20
N ASP A 69 21.74 -5.35 -1.59
CA ASP A 69 23.07 -4.92 -2.01
C ASP A 69 23.05 -4.51 -3.49
N THR A 70 23.03 -3.21 -3.73
CA THR A 70 23.01 -2.64 -5.09
C THR A 70 24.39 -2.36 -5.66
N SER A 71 25.47 -2.87 -5.04
CA SER A 71 26.86 -2.62 -5.45
C SER A 71 27.21 -3.28 -6.80
N SER A 72 26.55 -4.37 -7.16
CA SER A 72 26.69 -5.06 -8.44
C SER A 72 25.45 -5.91 -8.73
N GLU A 73 25.28 -6.32 -9.99
CA GLU A 73 24.23 -7.25 -10.39
C GLU A 73 24.27 -8.56 -9.61
N ALA A 74 25.46 -9.14 -9.43
CA ALA A 74 25.63 -10.39 -8.69
C ALA A 74 25.27 -10.25 -7.22
N ALA A 75 25.70 -9.15 -6.57
CA ALA A 75 25.36 -8.87 -5.17
C ALA A 75 23.86 -8.61 -5.00
N PHE A 76 23.24 -7.89 -5.91
CA PHE A 76 21.80 -7.65 -5.92
C PHE A 76 21.03 -8.97 -6.10
N THR A 77 21.40 -9.81 -7.08
CA THR A 77 20.79 -11.13 -7.32
C THR A 77 20.86 -12.00 -6.07
N GLN A 78 22.04 -12.07 -5.43
CA GLN A 78 22.21 -12.84 -4.19
C GLN A 78 21.30 -12.33 -3.06
N SER A 79 21.25 -11.00 -2.86
CA SER A 79 20.43 -10.42 -1.78
C SER A 79 18.93 -10.61 -2.02
N VAL A 80 18.47 -10.57 -3.28
CA VAL A 80 17.08 -10.89 -3.67
C VAL A 80 16.80 -12.36 -3.42
N GLY A 81 17.70 -13.25 -3.86
CA GLY A 81 17.58 -14.70 -3.64
C GLY A 81 17.43 -15.06 -2.16
N ASP A 82 18.33 -14.56 -1.32
CA ASP A 82 18.29 -14.78 0.15
C ASP A 82 17.00 -14.27 0.79
N MET A 83 16.47 -13.17 0.27
CA MET A 83 15.20 -12.62 0.73
C MET A 83 14.01 -13.51 0.36
N PHE A 84 13.95 -13.93 -0.89
CA PHE A 84 12.84 -14.76 -1.36
C PHE A 84 12.88 -16.17 -0.76
N ASP A 85 14.06 -16.72 -0.48
CA ASP A 85 14.22 -17.98 0.27
C ASP A 85 13.58 -17.89 1.66
N LYS A 86 13.72 -16.75 2.36
CA LYS A 86 13.04 -16.54 3.66
C LYS A 86 11.52 -16.47 3.50
N CYS A 87 11.02 -15.84 2.44
CA CYS A 87 9.58 -15.80 2.15
C CYS A 87 9.03 -17.23 1.93
N VAL A 88 9.71 -18.03 1.11
CA VAL A 88 9.33 -19.44 0.87
C VAL A 88 9.38 -20.26 2.15
N ALA A 89 10.47 -20.13 2.94
CA ALA A 89 10.62 -20.84 4.20
C ALA A 89 9.52 -20.53 5.22
N THR A 90 8.95 -19.31 5.16
CA THR A 90 7.80 -18.94 6.00
C THR A 90 6.47 -19.49 5.48
N GLY A 91 6.42 -19.99 4.23
CA GLY A 91 5.19 -20.48 3.60
C GLY A 91 4.43 -19.40 2.81
N LEU A 92 5.08 -18.26 2.52
CA LEU A 92 4.53 -17.26 1.61
C LEU A 92 4.62 -17.76 0.15
N ASN A 93 3.73 -17.27 -0.71
CA ASN A 93 3.66 -17.66 -2.12
C ASN A 93 3.64 -16.47 -3.08
N CYS A 94 3.75 -15.26 -2.55
CA CYS A 94 3.76 -14.03 -3.33
C CYS A 94 4.68 -12.98 -2.67
N VAL A 95 5.30 -12.14 -3.51
CA VAL A 95 6.00 -10.93 -3.09
C VAL A 95 5.44 -9.75 -3.85
N ILE A 96 5.18 -8.65 -3.14
CA ILE A 96 4.66 -7.41 -3.70
C ILE A 96 5.76 -6.36 -3.57
N VAL A 97 6.39 -6.01 -4.69
CA VAL A 97 7.60 -5.18 -4.71
C VAL A 97 7.30 -3.80 -5.23
N GLN A 98 7.56 -2.76 -4.44
CA GLN A 98 7.37 -1.39 -4.87
C GLN A 98 8.46 -0.98 -5.87
N VAL A 99 8.08 -0.86 -7.14
CA VAL A 99 8.99 -0.58 -8.25
C VAL A 99 8.88 0.85 -8.77
N ARG A 100 7.83 1.58 -8.38
CA ARG A 100 7.63 2.99 -8.72
C ARG A 100 7.01 3.75 -7.54
N PRO A 101 7.80 4.08 -6.49
CA PRO A 101 7.32 4.83 -5.33
C PRO A 101 7.16 6.33 -5.60
N PHE A 102 7.83 6.83 -6.63
CA PHE A 102 7.87 8.23 -7.05
C PHE A 102 7.69 8.33 -8.57
N GLY A 103 7.90 9.48 -9.15
CA GLY A 103 7.92 9.66 -10.62
C GLY A 103 9.20 9.13 -11.25
N ASP A 104 9.69 7.96 -10.80
CA ASP A 104 10.90 7.29 -11.28
C ASP A 104 10.69 5.76 -11.25
N ALA A 105 11.62 4.97 -11.80
CA ALA A 105 11.47 3.53 -11.95
C ALA A 105 12.66 2.76 -11.36
N MET A 106 12.37 1.62 -10.72
CA MET A 106 13.35 0.61 -10.28
C MET A 106 13.47 -0.52 -11.31
N TYR A 107 13.24 -0.18 -12.57
CA TYR A 107 13.30 -1.06 -13.73
C TYR A 107 13.70 -0.23 -14.96
N LYS A 108 14.14 -0.89 -16.03
CA LYS A 108 14.44 -0.20 -17.28
C LYS A 108 13.16 0.34 -17.90
N SER A 109 13.04 1.68 -17.96
CA SER A 109 11.87 2.38 -18.47
C SER A 109 12.26 3.37 -19.56
N GLU A 110 11.40 3.48 -20.58
CA GLU A 110 11.50 4.53 -21.61
C GLU A 110 10.73 5.80 -21.17
N LEU A 111 9.85 5.68 -20.17
CA LEU A 111 8.98 6.76 -19.70
C LEU A 111 9.53 7.46 -18.47
N PHE A 112 10.17 6.71 -17.56
CA PHE A 112 10.63 7.20 -16.27
C PHE A 112 12.13 7.06 -16.09
N PRO A 113 12.81 8.03 -15.44
CA PRO A 113 14.22 7.89 -15.11
C PRO A 113 14.44 6.80 -14.06
N TRP A 114 15.64 6.20 -14.04
CA TRP A 114 16.07 5.32 -12.95
C TRP A 114 15.87 5.96 -11.58
N SER A 115 15.37 5.19 -10.62
CA SER A 115 15.14 5.68 -9.27
C SER A 115 16.44 6.00 -8.53
N HIS A 116 16.42 7.11 -7.79
CA HIS A 116 17.49 7.50 -6.88
C HIS A 116 17.76 6.47 -5.77
N LEU A 117 16.79 5.62 -5.47
CA LEU A 117 16.88 4.60 -4.41
C LEU A 117 17.88 3.48 -4.74
N ILE A 118 18.19 3.27 -6.04
CA ILE A 118 19.14 2.25 -6.46
C ILE A 118 20.58 2.77 -6.40
N THR A 119 20.81 4.00 -6.87
CA THR A 119 22.17 4.54 -7.08
C THR A 119 22.48 5.79 -6.26
N GLY A 120 21.50 6.28 -5.48
CA GLY A 120 21.57 7.57 -4.77
C GLY A 120 21.27 8.78 -5.65
N THR A 121 21.12 8.62 -6.98
CA THR A 121 20.87 9.73 -7.93
C THR A 121 19.85 9.33 -8.98
N GLN A 122 18.75 10.08 -9.07
CA GLN A 122 17.71 9.81 -10.06
C GLN A 122 18.26 9.99 -11.49
N GLY A 123 17.95 9.02 -12.36
CA GLY A 123 18.40 8.98 -13.75
C GLY A 123 19.77 8.35 -13.97
N LYS A 124 20.50 7.98 -12.91
CA LYS A 124 21.75 7.25 -13.02
C LYS A 124 21.46 5.75 -13.22
N ASP A 125 21.92 5.21 -14.36
CA ASP A 125 21.80 3.79 -14.68
C ASP A 125 22.62 2.95 -13.67
N PRO A 126 22.00 1.94 -13.01
CA PRO A 126 22.70 1.03 -12.11
C PRO A 126 23.59 0.01 -12.81
N GLY A 127 23.47 -0.15 -14.13
CA GLY A 127 24.19 -1.15 -14.94
C GLY A 127 23.54 -2.55 -14.93
N PHE A 128 22.39 -2.72 -14.30
CA PHE A 128 21.58 -3.94 -14.29
C PHE A 128 20.09 -3.58 -14.14
N ASP A 129 19.21 -4.55 -14.37
CA ASP A 129 17.76 -4.35 -14.26
C ASP A 129 17.21 -5.04 -13.00
N PRO A 130 16.92 -4.29 -11.92
CA PRO A 130 16.45 -4.85 -10.67
C PRO A 130 15.15 -5.65 -10.81
N LEU A 131 14.17 -5.17 -11.56
CA LEU A 131 12.89 -5.87 -11.69
C LEU A 131 13.03 -7.17 -12.48
N ALA A 132 13.84 -7.19 -13.54
CA ALA A 132 14.12 -8.42 -14.28
C ALA A 132 14.73 -9.49 -13.39
N ILE A 133 15.70 -9.10 -12.53
CA ILE A 133 16.32 -10.02 -11.56
C ILE A 133 15.26 -10.50 -10.55
N MET A 134 14.47 -9.61 -9.97
CA MET A 134 13.44 -9.99 -8.99
C MET A 134 12.41 -10.95 -9.56
N VAL A 135 11.95 -10.74 -10.81
CA VAL A 135 11.02 -11.64 -11.49
C VAL A 135 11.63 -13.03 -11.66
N ASN A 136 12.88 -13.11 -12.12
CA ASN A 136 13.58 -14.39 -12.32
C ASN A 136 13.78 -15.13 -10.98
N GLU A 137 14.21 -14.42 -9.93
CA GLU A 137 14.44 -15.00 -8.61
C GLU A 137 13.13 -15.45 -7.94
N ALA A 138 12.02 -14.70 -8.12
CA ALA A 138 10.72 -15.09 -7.63
C ALA A 138 10.21 -16.37 -8.31
N HIS A 139 10.20 -16.40 -9.63
CA HIS A 139 9.68 -17.52 -10.40
C HIS A 139 10.53 -18.80 -10.23
N SER A 140 11.86 -18.66 -10.08
CA SER A 140 12.74 -19.80 -9.79
C SER A 140 12.39 -20.52 -8.47
N ARG A 141 11.68 -19.81 -7.57
CA ARG A 141 11.22 -20.30 -6.26
C ARG A 141 9.72 -20.56 -6.20
N ALA A 142 9.03 -20.53 -7.32
CA ALA A 142 7.56 -20.64 -7.40
C ALA A 142 6.81 -19.57 -6.59
N LEU A 143 7.42 -18.40 -6.40
CA LEU A 143 6.75 -17.22 -5.86
C LEU A 143 6.11 -16.42 -7.01
N ALA A 144 4.87 -16.01 -6.83
CA ALA A 144 4.30 -14.93 -7.64
C ALA A 144 4.97 -13.60 -7.27
N ILE A 145 5.08 -12.69 -8.25
CA ILE A 145 5.60 -11.34 -8.03
C ILE A 145 4.67 -10.29 -8.60
N GLU A 146 4.28 -9.32 -7.76
CA GLU A 146 3.47 -8.19 -8.19
C GLU A 146 4.29 -6.91 -8.10
N ALA A 147 4.17 -6.07 -9.12
CA ALA A 147 4.81 -4.76 -9.16
C ALA A 147 3.90 -3.72 -8.51
N TRP A 148 4.35 -3.17 -7.39
CA TRP A 148 3.62 -2.10 -6.68
C TRP A 148 4.05 -0.73 -7.19
N VAL A 149 3.07 0.06 -7.61
CA VAL A 149 3.19 1.41 -8.16
C VAL A 149 2.40 2.40 -7.32
N ASN A 150 3.03 3.50 -6.93
CA ASN A 150 2.31 4.69 -6.49
C ASN A 150 1.99 5.54 -7.73
N PRO A 151 0.71 5.79 -8.05
CA PRO A 151 0.37 6.39 -9.34
C PRO A 151 0.75 7.87 -9.46
N TYR A 152 0.58 8.69 -8.41
CA TYR A 152 0.64 10.14 -8.54
C TYR A 152 1.83 10.81 -7.86
N ARG A 153 2.50 10.17 -6.91
CA ARG A 153 3.57 10.81 -6.16
C ARG A 153 4.84 10.95 -6.99
N VAL A 154 5.33 12.18 -7.13
CA VAL A 154 6.60 12.52 -7.79
C VAL A 154 7.72 12.72 -6.77
N GLN A 155 7.45 13.48 -5.71
CA GLN A 155 8.34 13.72 -4.58
C GLN A 155 7.54 13.69 -3.29
N LEU A 156 8.09 13.06 -2.25
CA LEU A 156 7.49 13.07 -0.92
C LEU A 156 7.70 14.41 -0.21
N ASN A 157 8.89 15.02 -0.44
CA ASN A 157 9.32 16.30 0.09
C ASN A 157 10.48 16.83 -0.78
N GLU A 158 11.00 17.99 -0.47
CA GLU A 158 12.11 18.63 -1.21
C GLU A 158 13.38 17.78 -1.34
N LYS A 159 13.53 16.71 -0.56
CA LYS A 159 14.71 15.85 -0.52
C LYS A 159 14.49 14.44 -1.04
N THR A 160 13.26 14.06 -1.36
CA THR A 160 12.95 12.66 -1.70
C THR A 160 12.10 12.57 -2.98
N PRO A 161 12.74 12.43 -4.16
CA PRO A 161 14.16 12.65 -4.46
C PRO A 161 14.54 14.13 -4.39
N GLU A 162 15.80 14.45 -4.01
CA GLU A 162 16.26 15.83 -3.89
C GLU A 162 16.23 16.58 -5.22
N LYS A 163 16.59 15.92 -6.32
CA LYS A 163 16.58 16.50 -7.67
C LYS A 163 15.94 15.55 -8.66
N LEU A 164 14.97 16.04 -9.38
CA LEU A 164 14.40 15.33 -10.52
C LEU A 164 15.39 15.30 -11.69
N ALA A 165 15.56 14.14 -12.30
CA ALA A 165 16.35 13.96 -13.51
C ALA A 165 15.81 14.84 -14.66
N LYS A 166 16.67 15.19 -15.62
CA LYS A 166 16.23 16.03 -16.77
C LYS A 166 15.15 15.35 -17.61
N SER A 167 15.16 14.02 -17.66
CA SER A 167 14.17 13.20 -18.38
C SER A 167 12.94 12.87 -17.58
N ASN A 168 12.81 13.33 -16.30
CA ASN A 168 11.64 13.05 -15.52
C ASN A 168 10.40 13.77 -16.12
N PRO A 169 9.28 13.08 -16.39
CA PRO A 169 8.08 13.69 -16.94
C PRO A 169 7.58 14.90 -16.13
N ALA A 170 7.67 14.86 -14.80
CA ALA A 170 7.30 15.99 -13.95
C ALA A 170 8.21 17.21 -14.12
N ARG A 171 9.39 17.05 -14.72
CA ARG A 171 10.30 18.16 -15.04
C ARG A 171 10.14 18.63 -16.48
N THR A 172 9.87 17.73 -17.41
CA THR A 172 9.65 18.07 -18.83
C THR A 172 8.25 18.65 -19.07
N HIS A 173 7.30 18.30 -18.17
CA HIS A 173 5.91 18.72 -18.16
C HIS A 173 5.54 19.20 -16.77
N ALA A 174 6.14 20.35 -16.36
CA ALA A 174 5.89 20.89 -15.02
C ALA A 174 4.41 21.24 -14.78
N GLU A 175 3.68 21.57 -15.84
CA GLU A 175 2.24 21.81 -15.86
C GLU A 175 1.39 20.59 -15.49
N TRP A 176 1.96 19.39 -15.49
CA TRP A 176 1.28 18.17 -15.05
C TRP A 176 1.33 17.96 -13.56
N THR A 177 2.01 18.80 -12.81
CA THR A 177 2.27 18.58 -11.38
C THR A 177 1.74 19.70 -10.51
N LEU A 178 1.34 19.31 -9.30
CA LEU A 178 0.81 20.20 -8.26
C LEU A 178 1.58 19.96 -6.95
N PRO A 179 1.98 21.03 -6.23
CA PRO A 179 2.60 20.90 -4.91
C PRO A 179 1.55 20.64 -3.82
N SER A 180 1.90 19.83 -2.83
CA SER A 180 1.13 19.66 -1.59
C SER A 180 2.06 19.26 -0.44
N ASP A 181 1.97 19.93 0.70
CA ASP A 181 2.70 19.65 1.95
C ASP A 181 4.21 19.41 1.76
N GLY A 182 4.84 20.23 0.90
CA GLY A 182 6.26 20.13 0.56
C GLY A 182 6.60 19.00 -0.41
N GLY A 183 5.64 18.19 -0.82
CA GLY A 183 5.74 17.19 -1.87
C GLY A 183 5.32 17.71 -3.24
N LEU A 184 5.50 16.88 -4.27
CA LEU A 184 5.08 17.13 -5.64
C LEU A 184 4.31 15.92 -6.16
N TYR A 185 3.17 16.16 -6.78
CA TYR A 185 2.25 15.12 -7.24
C TYR A 185 1.80 15.40 -8.67
N TYR A 186 1.62 14.36 -9.46
CA TYR A 186 0.91 14.49 -10.73
C TYR A 186 -0.54 14.88 -10.48
N ASN A 187 -1.09 15.74 -11.33
CA ASN A 187 -2.48 16.19 -11.25
C ASN A 187 -3.44 15.07 -11.73
N PRO A 188 -4.27 14.48 -10.85
CA PRO A 188 -5.12 13.35 -11.19
C PRO A 188 -6.19 13.65 -12.26
N ALA A 189 -6.50 14.92 -12.46
CA ALA A 189 -7.54 15.37 -13.40
C ALA A 189 -7.08 15.44 -14.86
N LEU A 190 -5.76 15.40 -15.11
CA LEU A 190 -5.25 15.59 -16.47
C LEU A 190 -5.25 14.26 -17.25
N PRO A 191 -5.88 14.22 -18.43
CA PRO A 191 -5.87 13.02 -19.30
C PRO A 191 -4.45 12.57 -19.67
N GLU A 192 -3.51 13.49 -19.85
CA GLU A 192 -2.10 13.22 -20.14
C GLU A 192 -1.41 12.51 -18.99
N VAL A 193 -1.73 12.89 -17.75
CA VAL A 193 -1.23 12.23 -16.54
C VAL A 193 -1.83 10.82 -16.41
N GLN A 194 -3.13 10.68 -16.59
CA GLN A 194 -3.78 9.36 -16.58
C GLN A 194 -3.17 8.45 -17.63
N LYS A 195 -2.96 8.97 -18.84
CA LYS A 195 -2.28 8.23 -19.91
C LYS A 195 -0.85 7.83 -19.53
N LEU A 196 -0.06 8.73 -18.94
CA LEU A 196 1.30 8.42 -18.49
C LEU A 196 1.31 7.26 -17.47
N ILE A 197 0.34 7.22 -16.55
CA ILE A 197 0.24 6.17 -15.54
C ILE A 197 -0.16 4.83 -16.19
N VAL A 198 -1.14 4.85 -17.10
CA VAL A 198 -1.54 3.66 -17.87
C VAL A 198 -0.36 3.15 -18.70
N ASP A 199 0.29 4.00 -19.48
CA ASP A 199 1.44 3.63 -20.32
C ASP A 199 2.58 3.05 -19.48
N GLY A 200 2.90 3.65 -18.33
CA GLY A 200 3.92 3.13 -17.42
C GLY A 200 3.57 1.79 -16.77
N THR A 201 2.30 1.55 -16.51
CA THR A 201 1.81 0.22 -16.07
C THR A 201 1.94 -0.79 -17.20
N MET A 202 1.54 -0.40 -18.42
CA MET A 202 1.65 -1.25 -19.60
C MET A 202 3.11 -1.56 -19.97
N GLU A 203 4.02 -0.61 -19.76
CA GLU A 203 5.46 -0.83 -19.93
C GLU A 203 5.96 -1.96 -19.03
N ILE A 204 5.55 -1.95 -17.74
CA ILE A 204 5.92 -3.02 -16.80
C ILE A 204 5.41 -4.38 -17.31
N ILE A 205 4.12 -4.53 -17.56
CA ILE A 205 3.57 -5.83 -17.92
C ILE A 205 4.01 -6.33 -19.29
N ASN A 206 4.37 -5.45 -20.21
CA ASN A 206 4.85 -5.85 -21.54
C ASN A 206 6.30 -6.34 -21.50
N ASN A 207 7.13 -5.71 -20.66
CA ASN A 207 8.56 -5.99 -20.62
C ASN A 207 8.96 -7.02 -19.55
N TYR A 208 8.11 -7.22 -18.55
CA TYR A 208 8.41 -8.14 -17.43
C TYR A 208 7.25 -9.14 -17.24
N ALA A 209 7.64 -10.35 -16.81
CA ALA A 209 6.67 -11.42 -16.52
C ALA A 209 6.13 -11.30 -15.09
N VAL A 210 5.67 -10.11 -14.69
CA VAL A 210 5.01 -9.94 -13.38
C VAL A 210 3.64 -10.62 -13.38
N ASP A 211 3.23 -11.15 -12.23
CA ASP A 211 1.96 -11.83 -12.07
C ASP A 211 0.83 -10.85 -11.74
N GLY A 212 1.19 -9.66 -11.27
CA GLY A 212 0.23 -8.61 -10.95
C GLY A 212 0.83 -7.21 -10.89
N ILE A 213 -0.09 -6.26 -10.85
CA ILE A 213 0.16 -4.84 -10.55
C ILE A 213 -0.64 -4.49 -9.31
N GLN A 214 -0.03 -3.82 -8.34
CA GLN A 214 -0.73 -3.27 -7.19
C GLN A 214 -0.55 -1.76 -7.11
N PHE A 215 -1.66 -1.03 -6.89
CA PHE A 215 -1.60 0.35 -6.44
C PHE A 215 -1.81 0.42 -4.92
N ASP A 216 -1.21 1.43 -4.27
CA ASP A 216 -1.43 1.72 -2.86
C ASP A 216 -2.62 2.68 -2.64
N ASP A 217 -2.71 3.27 -1.45
CA ASP A 217 -3.78 4.18 -1.05
C ASP A 217 -3.52 5.66 -1.41
N TYR A 218 -2.39 5.98 -2.05
CA TYR A 218 -2.00 7.37 -2.28
C TYR A 218 -2.51 7.87 -3.65
N PHE A 219 -3.82 8.20 -3.73
CA PHE A 219 -4.40 8.85 -4.90
C PHE A 219 -4.34 10.38 -4.76
N TYR A 220 -5.33 11.02 -4.15
CA TYR A 220 -5.22 12.45 -3.86
C TYR A 220 -4.40 12.69 -2.58
N PRO A 221 -3.45 13.65 -2.58
CA PRO A 221 -2.61 13.88 -1.40
C PRO A 221 -3.28 14.76 -0.34
N THR A 222 -4.38 15.45 -0.68
CA THR A 222 -5.01 16.44 0.19
C THR A 222 -6.49 16.62 -0.13
N THR A 223 -7.25 17.06 0.88
CA THR A 223 -8.64 17.50 0.73
C THR A 223 -8.76 19.02 0.44
N ASP A 224 -7.65 19.75 0.48
CA ASP A 224 -7.64 21.19 0.18
C ASP A 224 -8.20 21.44 -1.23
N ALA A 225 -9.22 22.29 -1.31
CA ALA A 225 -9.83 22.68 -2.57
C ALA A 225 -8.87 23.49 -3.46
N ALA A 226 -7.89 24.17 -2.87
CA ALA A 226 -6.91 24.95 -3.62
C ALA A 226 -5.95 24.08 -4.44
N PHE A 227 -5.82 22.77 -4.11
CA PHE A 227 -4.87 21.86 -4.75
C PHE A 227 -5.03 21.80 -6.28
N ASP A 228 -6.25 21.64 -6.76
CA ASP A 228 -6.57 21.43 -8.19
C ASP A 228 -7.65 22.38 -8.72
N THR A 229 -7.80 23.57 -8.10
CA THR A 229 -8.85 24.55 -8.43
C THR A 229 -8.92 24.88 -9.91
N GLU A 230 -7.80 25.11 -10.60
CA GLU A 230 -7.78 25.43 -12.03
C GLU A 230 -8.37 24.30 -12.87
N SER A 231 -7.97 23.08 -12.60
CA SER A 231 -8.49 21.90 -13.29
C SER A 231 -9.96 21.65 -12.98
N TYR A 232 -10.36 21.87 -11.71
CA TYR A 232 -11.75 21.76 -11.30
C TYR A 232 -12.64 22.75 -12.05
N LEU A 233 -12.28 24.02 -12.08
CA LEU A 233 -13.05 25.06 -12.79
C LEU A 233 -13.14 24.80 -14.29
N ALA A 234 -12.13 24.19 -14.88
CA ALA A 234 -12.09 23.89 -16.31
C ALA A 234 -12.81 22.59 -16.70
N LEU A 235 -12.79 21.56 -15.85
CA LEU A 235 -13.12 20.18 -16.23
C LEU A 235 -14.27 19.55 -15.43
N ALA A 236 -14.72 20.15 -14.33
CA ALA A 236 -15.71 19.52 -13.46
C ALA A 236 -17.12 19.43 -14.05
N ASP A 237 -17.44 20.27 -15.03
CA ASP A 237 -18.75 20.28 -15.72
C ASP A 237 -19.95 20.33 -14.73
N GLY A 238 -19.82 21.19 -13.71
CA GLY A 238 -20.85 21.45 -12.70
C GLY A 238 -20.98 20.37 -11.61
N ARG A 239 -20.11 19.35 -11.58
CA ARG A 239 -20.08 18.35 -10.50
C ARG A 239 -19.49 18.96 -9.22
N GLU A 240 -19.89 18.43 -8.06
CA GLU A 240 -19.27 18.77 -6.78
C GLU A 240 -17.81 18.30 -6.75
N LEU A 241 -16.93 19.06 -6.07
CA LEU A 241 -15.48 18.82 -6.05
C LEU A 241 -15.13 17.39 -5.64
N SER A 242 -15.76 16.87 -4.58
CA SER A 242 -15.47 15.52 -4.07
C SER A 242 -15.94 14.42 -5.03
N GLU A 243 -17.04 14.63 -5.71
CA GLU A 243 -17.55 13.70 -6.74
C GLU A 243 -16.63 13.70 -7.96
N TRP A 244 -16.25 14.89 -8.43
CA TRP A 244 -15.34 15.04 -9.56
C TRP A 244 -13.95 14.41 -9.29
N ARG A 245 -13.39 14.59 -8.08
CA ARG A 245 -12.13 13.97 -7.69
C ARG A 245 -12.24 12.44 -7.67
N ARG A 246 -13.33 11.89 -7.14
CA ARG A 246 -13.58 10.43 -7.17
C ARG A 246 -13.69 9.91 -8.59
N GLU A 247 -14.36 10.63 -9.48
CA GLU A 247 -14.47 10.24 -10.88
C GLU A 247 -13.11 10.23 -11.60
N ASN A 248 -12.22 11.18 -11.29
CA ASN A 248 -10.86 11.17 -11.83
C ASN A 248 -10.09 9.91 -11.40
N VAL A 249 -10.22 9.50 -10.12
CA VAL A 249 -9.59 8.28 -9.62
C VAL A 249 -10.24 7.03 -10.23
N ASN A 250 -11.57 6.96 -10.28
CA ASN A 250 -12.31 5.85 -10.89
C ASN A 250 -11.93 5.66 -12.37
N THR A 251 -11.80 6.76 -13.10
CA THR A 251 -11.39 6.75 -14.51
C THR A 251 -9.98 6.17 -14.68
N LEU A 252 -9.02 6.57 -13.84
CA LEU A 252 -7.68 5.98 -13.88
C LEU A 252 -7.72 4.49 -13.57
N VAL A 253 -8.36 4.09 -12.45
CA VAL A 253 -8.42 2.69 -12.02
C VAL A 253 -9.02 1.81 -13.10
N LYS A 254 -10.16 2.25 -13.67
CA LYS A 254 -10.80 1.53 -14.79
C LYS A 254 -9.91 1.44 -16.02
N SER A 255 -9.25 2.54 -16.40
CA SER A 255 -8.40 2.58 -17.60
C SER A 255 -7.19 1.64 -17.46
N VAL A 256 -6.60 1.56 -16.27
CA VAL A 256 -5.50 0.62 -15.97
C VAL A 256 -6.00 -0.81 -16.06
N TYR A 257 -7.13 -1.13 -15.42
CA TYR A 257 -7.73 -2.46 -15.47
C TYR A 257 -8.00 -2.90 -16.92
N ASP A 258 -8.71 -2.06 -17.68
CA ASP A 258 -9.07 -2.36 -19.07
C ASP A 258 -7.84 -2.60 -19.95
N ALA A 259 -6.79 -1.77 -19.79
CA ALA A 259 -5.54 -1.92 -20.53
C ALA A 259 -4.81 -3.24 -20.19
N ILE A 260 -4.70 -3.57 -18.90
CA ILE A 260 -4.11 -4.84 -18.46
C ILE A 260 -4.87 -6.02 -19.02
N LYS A 261 -6.21 -6.03 -18.86
CA LYS A 261 -7.03 -7.17 -19.28
C LYS A 261 -7.10 -7.34 -20.80
N ALA A 262 -7.00 -6.25 -21.55
CA ALA A 262 -6.90 -6.32 -23.01
C ALA A 262 -5.59 -6.94 -23.50
N ALA A 263 -4.47 -6.68 -22.80
CA ALA A 263 -3.15 -7.15 -23.22
C ALA A 263 -2.77 -8.51 -22.60
N LYS A 264 -2.96 -8.67 -21.29
CA LYS A 264 -2.58 -9.87 -20.51
C LYS A 264 -3.65 -10.17 -19.45
N PRO A 265 -4.76 -10.82 -19.81
CA PRO A 265 -5.89 -11.02 -18.90
C PRO A 265 -5.56 -11.83 -17.64
N ALA A 266 -4.46 -12.61 -17.64
CA ALA A 266 -4.02 -13.37 -16.48
C ALA A 266 -3.29 -12.52 -15.42
N VAL A 267 -2.74 -11.34 -15.79
CA VAL A 267 -2.08 -10.44 -14.85
C VAL A 267 -3.14 -9.82 -13.94
N GLN A 268 -2.93 -9.95 -12.62
CA GLN A 268 -3.84 -9.40 -11.63
C GLN A 268 -3.64 -7.89 -11.48
N PHE A 269 -4.72 -7.16 -11.26
CA PHE A 269 -4.68 -5.77 -10.85
C PHE A 269 -5.40 -5.58 -9.53
N GLY A 270 -4.69 -5.11 -8.52
CA GLY A 270 -5.25 -4.88 -7.19
C GLY A 270 -4.91 -3.53 -6.62
N ILE A 271 -5.68 -3.14 -5.61
CA ILE A 271 -5.45 -1.91 -4.85
C ILE A 271 -5.39 -2.23 -3.37
N SER A 272 -4.41 -1.61 -2.68
CA SER A 272 -4.26 -1.68 -1.23
C SER A 272 -4.70 -0.35 -0.60
N PRO A 273 -6.02 -0.15 -0.37
CA PRO A 273 -6.54 1.08 0.23
C PRO A 273 -6.27 1.11 1.74
N GLN A 274 -6.53 2.26 2.39
CA GLN A 274 -6.49 2.34 3.84
C GLN A 274 -7.51 1.39 4.47
N GLY A 275 -7.19 0.87 5.65
CA GLY A 275 -8.14 0.04 6.43
C GLY A 275 -9.40 0.81 6.86
N ASN A 276 -9.28 2.13 7.02
CA ASN A 276 -10.42 3.03 7.28
C ASN A 276 -11.08 3.47 5.97
N ASN A 277 -12.20 2.82 5.61
CA ASN A 277 -12.88 3.10 4.35
C ASN A 277 -13.49 4.52 4.26
N ASP A 278 -13.83 5.16 5.38
CA ASP A 278 -14.27 6.55 5.37
C ASP A 278 -13.16 7.50 4.88
N GLN A 279 -11.89 7.21 5.22
CA GLN A 279 -10.75 7.99 4.73
C GLN A 279 -10.50 7.75 3.24
N ASN A 280 -10.66 6.53 2.76
CA ASN A 280 -10.56 6.24 1.33
C ASN A 280 -11.54 7.12 0.53
N TYR A 281 -12.81 7.12 0.92
CA TYR A 281 -13.87 7.83 0.20
C TYR A 281 -13.78 9.35 0.32
N ASN A 282 -13.51 9.86 1.53
CA ASN A 282 -13.62 11.29 1.84
C ASN A 282 -12.30 12.06 1.72
N ALA A 283 -11.14 11.39 1.92
CA ALA A 283 -9.84 12.06 1.91
C ALA A 283 -8.96 11.65 0.73
N GLN A 284 -9.00 10.38 0.31
CA GLN A 284 -8.24 9.88 -0.83
C GLN A 284 -9.04 9.91 -2.13
N TYR A 285 -10.35 10.19 -2.05
CA TYR A 285 -11.31 10.15 -3.16
C TYR A 285 -11.33 8.81 -3.90
N SER A 286 -11.13 7.73 -3.14
CA SER A 286 -11.11 6.35 -3.63
C SER A 286 -12.44 5.68 -3.35
N ASP A 287 -13.23 5.42 -4.40
CA ASP A 287 -14.54 4.76 -4.27
C ASP A 287 -14.38 3.23 -4.24
N VAL A 288 -13.81 2.74 -3.13
CA VAL A 288 -13.50 1.32 -2.97
C VAL A 288 -14.78 0.46 -2.96
N ALA A 289 -15.90 1.00 -2.51
CA ALA A 289 -17.19 0.30 -2.54
C ALA A 289 -17.64 0.04 -3.99
N LEU A 290 -17.47 1.01 -4.89
CA LEU A 290 -17.71 0.84 -6.32
C LEU A 290 -16.79 -0.24 -6.89
N TRP A 291 -15.48 -0.17 -6.60
CA TRP A 291 -14.50 -1.11 -7.16
C TRP A 291 -14.71 -2.55 -6.69
N LEU A 292 -15.18 -2.74 -5.45
CA LEU A 292 -15.54 -4.05 -4.91
C LEU A 292 -16.80 -4.62 -5.56
N SER A 293 -17.85 -3.79 -5.71
CA SER A 293 -19.18 -4.25 -6.11
C SER A 293 -19.41 -4.32 -7.60
N THR A 294 -18.51 -3.71 -8.40
CA THR A 294 -18.68 -3.59 -9.86
C THR A 294 -17.49 -4.21 -10.58
N PRO A 295 -17.69 -5.23 -11.43
CA PRO A 295 -16.60 -5.83 -12.20
C PRO A 295 -15.97 -4.81 -13.17
N GLY A 296 -14.68 -4.97 -13.44
CA GLY A 296 -13.97 -4.13 -14.42
C GLY A 296 -13.18 -2.97 -13.82
N TYR A 297 -12.97 -2.96 -12.52
CA TYR A 297 -12.08 -2.02 -11.84
C TYR A 297 -10.82 -2.70 -11.28
N VAL A 298 -10.99 -3.83 -10.59
CA VAL A 298 -9.89 -4.56 -9.93
C VAL A 298 -10.16 -6.07 -9.94
N ASP A 299 -9.12 -6.87 -9.75
CA ASP A 299 -9.23 -8.31 -9.47
C ASP A 299 -9.25 -8.59 -7.97
N TYR A 300 -8.62 -7.71 -7.16
CA TYR A 300 -8.64 -7.83 -5.71
C TYR A 300 -8.54 -6.47 -5.02
N ILE A 301 -9.00 -6.43 -3.78
CA ILE A 301 -8.77 -5.34 -2.82
C ILE A 301 -8.05 -5.90 -1.60
N MET A 302 -7.07 -5.13 -1.08
CA MET A 302 -6.23 -5.52 0.06
C MET A 302 -6.11 -4.37 1.07
N PRO A 303 -7.14 -4.09 1.90
CA PRO A 303 -7.11 -2.98 2.84
C PRO A 303 -5.99 -3.14 3.88
N GLN A 304 -5.37 -2.03 4.24
CA GLN A 304 -4.27 -1.92 5.20
C GLN A 304 -4.80 -1.91 6.64
N VAL A 305 -5.10 -3.09 7.19
CA VAL A 305 -5.63 -3.26 8.55
C VAL A 305 -4.47 -3.38 9.54
N TYR A 306 -3.87 -2.23 9.89
CA TYR A 306 -2.64 -2.15 10.68
C TYR A 306 -2.90 -1.88 12.17
N TRP A 307 -4.03 -2.32 12.71
CA TRP A 307 -4.42 -2.26 14.11
C TRP A 307 -4.46 -3.65 14.72
N GLY A 308 -4.26 -3.72 16.03
CA GLY A 308 -4.36 -4.97 16.79
C GLY A 308 -5.76 -5.22 17.34
N TYR A 309 -5.93 -6.36 18.01
CA TYR A 309 -7.20 -6.78 18.62
C TYR A 309 -7.69 -5.82 19.71
N GLY A 310 -6.75 -5.29 20.50
CA GLY A 310 -7.07 -4.39 21.61
C GLY A 310 -7.12 -2.91 21.23
N TYR A 311 -7.06 -2.55 19.94
CA TYR A 311 -7.01 -1.15 19.54
C TYR A 311 -8.25 -0.37 19.98
N THR A 312 -8.03 0.77 20.63
CA THR A 312 -9.08 1.74 20.98
C THR A 312 -8.63 3.16 20.69
N LEU A 313 -9.57 3.97 20.22
CA LEU A 313 -9.40 5.41 20.07
C LEU A 313 -9.39 6.14 21.42
N GLN A 314 -8.96 7.40 21.45
CA GLN A 314 -8.94 8.24 22.66
C GLN A 314 -10.33 8.39 23.32
N ASN A 315 -11.40 8.30 22.55
CA ASN A 315 -12.78 8.35 23.08
C ASN A 315 -13.28 6.97 23.58
N GLY A 316 -12.41 5.97 23.66
CA GLY A 316 -12.73 4.62 24.09
C GLY A 316 -13.40 3.72 23.05
N SER A 317 -13.62 4.23 21.82
CA SER A 317 -14.19 3.41 20.73
C SER A 317 -13.16 2.40 20.22
N ASP A 318 -13.58 1.17 20.06
CA ASP A 318 -12.82 0.06 19.50
C ASP A 318 -13.18 -0.22 18.03
N ARG A 319 -13.75 0.78 17.32
CA ARG A 319 -14.19 0.65 15.93
C ARG A 319 -13.09 0.09 15.02
N PHE A 320 -11.82 0.50 15.25
CA PHE A 320 -10.68 0.07 14.45
C PHE A 320 -9.93 -1.13 15.05
N ALA A 321 -10.47 -1.82 16.04
CA ALA A 321 -9.91 -3.10 16.46
C ALA A 321 -9.89 -4.08 15.28
N PHE A 322 -8.81 -4.87 15.18
CA PHE A 322 -8.53 -5.74 14.03
C PHE A 322 -9.72 -6.56 13.55
N GLU A 323 -10.39 -7.25 14.48
CA GLU A 323 -11.55 -8.09 14.16
C GLU A 323 -12.71 -7.29 13.56
N LYS A 324 -12.97 -6.09 14.11
CA LYS A 324 -14.07 -5.24 13.66
C LYS A 324 -13.84 -4.72 12.26
N VAL A 325 -12.64 -4.20 11.99
CA VAL A 325 -12.31 -3.70 10.66
C VAL A 325 -12.29 -4.85 9.65
N THR A 326 -11.70 -5.99 10.00
CA THR A 326 -11.68 -7.18 9.15
C THR A 326 -13.11 -7.64 8.80
N GLN A 327 -14.01 -7.66 9.80
CA GLN A 327 -15.41 -8.03 9.58
C GLN A 327 -16.17 -6.98 8.76
N GLU A 328 -15.90 -5.69 8.97
CA GLU A 328 -16.46 -4.60 8.15
C GLU A 328 -16.13 -4.83 6.66
N TRP A 329 -14.85 -5.05 6.34
CA TRP A 329 -14.41 -5.33 4.97
C TRP A 329 -15.00 -6.61 4.40
N ALA A 330 -15.07 -7.68 5.19
CA ALA A 330 -15.65 -8.95 4.76
C ALA A 330 -17.14 -8.86 4.43
N ASN A 331 -17.86 -7.94 5.09
CA ASN A 331 -19.30 -7.72 4.90
C ASN A 331 -19.64 -6.73 3.77
N MET A 332 -18.64 -6.02 3.22
CA MET A 332 -18.91 -5.10 2.10
C MET A 332 -19.46 -5.88 0.90
N PRO A 333 -20.49 -5.33 0.20
CA PRO A 333 -20.97 -5.91 -1.06
C PRO A 333 -19.80 -6.09 -2.04
N ARG A 334 -19.68 -7.28 -2.61
CA ARG A 334 -18.56 -7.61 -3.49
C ARG A 334 -19.03 -8.46 -4.67
N ASP A 335 -18.54 -8.11 -5.87
CA ASP A 335 -18.70 -8.97 -7.04
C ASP A 335 -17.90 -10.27 -6.85
N ALA A 336 -18.42 -11.38 -7.40
CA ALA A 336 -17.80 -12.69 -7.26
C ALA A 336 -16.44 -12.82 -7.96
N THR A 337 -16.11 -11.91 -8.86
CA THR A 337 -14.82 -11.85 -9.58
C THR A 337 -13.74 -11.08 -8.81
N VAL A 338 -14.10 -10.38 -7.73
CA VAL A 338 -13.16 -9.57 -6.93
C VAL A 338 -12.80 -10.31 -5.65
N SER A 339 -11.52 -10.58 -5.44
CA SER A 339 -11.00 -11.19 -4.21
C SER A 339 -10.75 -10.15 -3.12
N LEU A 340 -10.84 -10.57 -1.85
CA LEU A 340 -10.48 -9.75 -0.69
C LEU A 340 -9.34 -10.40 0.08
N ALA A 341 -8.23 -9.69 0.21
CA ALA A 341 -7.12 -10.03 1.10
C ALA A 341 -6.97 -8.93 2.16
N ILE A 342 -6.21 -9.19 3.23
CA ILE A 342 -6.00 -8.22 4.32
C ILE A 342 -4.52 -7.91 4.46
N GLY A 343 -4.16 -6.61 4.44
CA GLY A 343 -2.83 -6.13 4.76
C GLY A 343 -2.59 -6.09 6.27
N LEU A 344 -1.52 -6.72 6.75
CA LEU A 344 -1.12 -6.83 8.15
C LEU A 344 0.17 -6.03 8.41
N GLY A 345 0.23 -5.31 9.52
CA GLY A 345 1.32 -4.38 9.82
C GLY A 345 2.45 -4.98 10.67
N ALA A 346 3.43 -5.66 10.09
CA ALA A 346 4.59 -6.16 10.85
C ALA A 346 5.46 -5.05 11.47
N TYR A 347 5.38 -3.83 10.98
CA TYR A 347 6.11 -2.69 11.56
C TYR A 347 5.59 -2.27 12.95
N ARG A 348 4.48 -2.86 13.39
CA ARG A 348 3.91 -2.69 14.72
C ARG A 348 4.55 -3.60 15.77
N ILE A 349 5.27 -4.63 15.36
CA ILE A 349 5.95 -5.57 16.27
C ILE A 349 6.91 -4.78 17.21
N GLY A 350 6.67 -4.86 18.51
CA GLY A 350 7.42 -4.16 19.57
C GLY A 350 7.13 -2.65 19.67
N VAL A 351 6.47 -2.05 18.67
CA VAL A 351 6.16 -0.60 18.63
C VAL A 351 4.75 -0.30 19.11
N GLY A 352 3.81 -1.22 18.86
CA GLY A 352 2.38 -1.00 19.09
C GLY A 352 1.69 -0.26 17.96
N ASP A 353 0.36 -0.16 18.05
CA ASP A 353 -0.49 0.48 17.04
C ASP A 353 -0.97 1.89 17.40
N GLY A 354 -0.57 2.39 18.58
CA GLY A 354 -0.95 3.71 19.09
C GLY A 354 -2.34 3.76 19.72
N GLY A 355 -3.00 2.62 19.92
CA GLY A 355 -4.25 2.53 20.67
C GLY A 355 -4.10 2.90 22.14
N GLN A 356 -5.21 3.24 22.81
CA GLN A 356 -5.23 3.62 24.23
C GLN A 356 -5.20 2.42 25.19
N ASN A 357 -5.50 1.22 24.68
CA ASN A 357 -5.47 -0.01 25.44
C ASN A 357 -4.09 -0.67 25.43
N ASP A 358 -4.05 -1.86 26.03
CA ASP A 358 -2.86 -2.68 26.15
C ASP A 358 -2.20 -2.94 24.79
N GLN A 359 -0.93 -2.57 24.68
CA GLN A 359 -0.10 -2.76 23.49
C GLN A 359 0.75 -4.05 23.57
N THR A 360 0.65 -4.82 24.68
CA THR A 360 1.45 -6.05 24.89
C THR A 360 1.21 -7.12 23.84
N GLN A 361 0.07 -7.09 23.15
CA GLN A 361 -0.19 -7.96 22.00
C GLN A 361 0.92 -7.86 20.92
N TRP A 362 1.50 -6.68 20.73
CA TRP A 362 2.58 -6.45 19.77
C TRP A 362 3.97 -6.87 20.27
N GLU A 363 4.04 -7.27 21.53
CA GLU A 363 5.22 -7.84 22.18
C GLU A 363 5.09 -9.35 22.42
N SER A 364 3.97 -9.97 22.03
CA SER A 364 3.67 -11.40 22.24
C SER A 364 4.55 -12.33 21.42
N GLY A 365 5.02 -11.88 20.25
CA GLY A 365 5.75 -12.70 19.28
C GLY A 365 4.87 -13.70 18.50
N HIS A 366 3.53 -13.53 18.52
CA HIS A 366 2.59 -14.35 17.76
C HIS A 366 1.32 -13.60 17.31
N ASN A 367 1.26 -12.27 17.48
CA ASN A 367 0.04 -11.48 17.19
C ASN A 367 -0.39 -11.58 15.72
N LEU A 368 0.55 -11.51 14.76
CA LEU A 368 0.23 -11.67 13.33
C LEU A 368 -0.22 -13.11 13.02
N ALA A 369 0.38 -14.11 13.67
CA ALA A 369 -0.04 -15.49 13.53
C ALA A 369 -1.49 -15.71 14.02
N ASP A 370 -1.89 -15.09 15.13
CA ASP A 370 -3.27 -15.09 15.62
C ASP A 370 -4.21 -14.38 14.65
N MET A 371 -3.75 -13.27 14.03
CA MET A 371 -4.50 -12.59 12.98
C MET A 371 -4.75 -13.52 11.77
N LEU A 372 -3.78 -14.36 11.38
CA LEU A 372 -3.99 -15.33 10.30
C LEU A 372 -5.08 -16.36 10.65
N ASP A 373 -5.20 -16.74 11.91
CA ASP A 373 -6.32 -17.59 12.36
C ASP A 373 -7.66 -16.92 12.15
N THR A 374 -7.77 -15.68 12.60
CA THR A 374 -8.99 -14.88 12.40
C THR A 374 -9.34 -14.76 10.92
N LEU A 375 -8.36 -14.43 10.06
CA LEU A 375 -8.60 -14.34 8.62
C LEU A 375 -9.08 -15.67 8.03
N SER A 376 -8.44 -16.79 8.41
CA SER A 376 -8.80 -18.13 7.92
C SER A 376 -10.23 -18.55 8.31
N MET A 377 -10.74 -18.02 9.40
CA MET A 377 -12.11 -18.27 9.90
C MET A 377 -13.13 -17.25 9.40
N THR A 378 -12.71 -16.11 8.87
CA THR A 378 -13.61 -15.06 8.37
C THR A 378 -14.05 -15.37 6.94
N PRO A 379 -15.36 -15.60 6.69
CA PRO A 379 -15.87 -15.85 5.36
C PRO A 379 -15.59 -14.69 4.41
N GLY A 380 -15.15 -15.00 3.20
CA GLY A 380 -14.90 -13.99 2.16
C GLY A 380 -13.49 -13.41 2.17
N ILE A 381 -12.65 -13.69 3.16
CA ILE A 381 -11.22 -13.38 3.12
C ILE A 381 -10.48 -14.51 2.40
N GLU A 382 -9.67 -14.16 1.41
CA GLU A 382 -8.99 -15.13 0.54
C GLU A 382 -7.47 -15.09 0.67
N GLY A 383 -6.93 -14.06 1.33
CA GLY A 383 -5.49 -13.92 1.47
C GLY A 383 -5.07 -12.83 2.44
N PHE A 384 -3.76 -12.64 2.51
CA PHE A 384 -3.14 -11.57 3.28
C PHE A 384 -1.83 -11.10 2.65
N ALA A 385 -1.38 -9.88 3.04
CA ALA A 385 -0.01 -9.45 2.82
C ALA A 385 0.57 -8.84 4.10
N ILE A 386 1.82 -9.16 4.40
CA ILE A 386 2.54 -8.62 5.55
C ILE A 386 3.33 -7.39 5.12
N TYR A 387 2.98 -6.24 5.64
CA TYR A 387 3.68 -4.99 5.46
C TYR A 387 4.51 -4.71 6.74
N ARG A 388 5.85 -4.77 6.69
CA ARG A 388 6.64 -5.01 5.49
C ARG A 388 7.78 -6.01 5.78
N TYR A 389 8.38 -6.50 4.72
CA TYR A 389 9.41 -7.54 4.76
C TYR A 389 10.49 -7.30 5.83
N GLU A 390 11.17 -6.15 5.80
CA GLU A 390 12.29 -5.89 6.68
C GLU A 390 11.92 -5.86 8.16
N GLN A 391 10.66 -5.58 8.48
CA GLN A 391 10.19 -5.57 9.87
C GLN A 391 9.95 -6.98 10.42
N LEU A 392 9.69 -7.94 9.54
CA LEU A 392 9.54 -9.34 9.93
C LEU A 392 10.87 -10.11 9.89
N PHE A 393 11.72 -9.84 8.87
CA PHE A 393 12.89 -10.68 8.57
C PHE A 393 14.23 -10.03 8.89
N ALA A 394 14.29 -8.72 9.07
CA ALA A 394 15.53 -7.94 9.27
C ALA A 394 15.33 -6.79 10.27
N ASN A 395 14.42 -6.94 11.23
CA ASN A 395 14.13 -5.93 12.24
C ASN A 395 15.35 -5.74 13.16
N ALA A 396 15.98 -4.57 13.10
CA ALA A 396 17.19 -4.28 13.87
C ALA A 396 16.89 -3.98 15.33
N GLU A 397 15.69 -3.46 15.65
CA GLU A 397 15.32 -3.02 16.99
C GLU A 397 14.61 -4.14 17.78
N PHE A 398 13.66 -4.83 17.14
CA PHE A 398 12.83 -5.86 17.76
C PHE A 398 13.07 -7.25 17.16
N GLY A 399 14.31 -7.55 16.78
CA GLY A 399 14.67 -8.77 16.05
C GLY A 399 14.23 -10.07 16.72
N THR A 400 14.31 -10.16 18.06
CA THR A 400 13.86 -11.35 18.81
C THR A 400 12.35 -11.55 18.70
N LEU A 401 11.57 -10.47 18.81
CA LEU A 401 10.11 -10.52 18.66
C LEU A 401 9.72 -10.85 17.21
N ALA A 402 10.37 -10.22 16.24
CA ALA A 402 10.14 -10.49 14.84
C ALA A 402 10.46 -11.96 14.44
N MET A 403 11.53 -12.53 14.99
CA MET A 403 11.85 -13.95 14.80
C MET A 403 10.81 -14.88 15.41
N ALA A 404 10.32 -14.56 16.62
CA ALA A 404 9.25 -15.32 17.27
C ALA A 404 7.95 -15.27 16.43
N GLU A 405 7.59 -14.07 15.98
CA GLU A 405 6.43 -13.85 15.12
C GLU A 405 6.54 -14.62 13.79
N ASN A 406 7.70 -14.54 13.12
CA ASN A 406 7.93 -15.28 11.87
C ASN A 406 7.83 -16.81 12.09
N LYS A 407 8.36 -17.31 13.18
CA LYS A 407 8.23 -18.74 13.55
C LYS A 407 6.76 -19.10 13.75
N ALA A 408 5.99 -18.31 14.49
CA ALA A 408 4.57 -18.56 14.73
C ALA A 408 3.77 -18.53 13.41
N ILE A 409 4.05 -17.59 12.51
CA ILE A 409 3.45 -17.54 11.17
C ILE A 409 3.79 -18.80 10.38
N THR A 410 5.06 -19.23 10.38
CA THR A 410 5.51 -20.42 9.65
C THR A 410 4.78 -21.67 10.14
N GLU A 411 4.69 -21.86 11.45
CA GLU A 411 3.95 -22.98 12.07
C GLU A 411 2.47 -22.95 11.69
N LYS A 412 1.89 -21.75 11.64
CA LYS A 412 0.49 -21.55 11.28
C LYS A 412 0.19 -21.88 9.81
N LEU A 413 1.08 -21.51 8.89
CA LEU A 413 0.92 -21.74 7.45
C LEU A 413 1.26 -23.19 7.04
N ALA A 414 1.99 -23.93 7.88
CA ALA A 414 2.28 -25.35 7.69
C ALA A 414 1.18 -26.30 8.20
N ALA A 415 0.25 -25.82 9.06
CA ALA A 415 -0.83 -26.59 9.67
C ALA A 415 -2.08 -26.67 8.78
#